data_c47ca0b2bbe6f897119dd9768034c0f5
#
_entry.id   c47ca0b2bbe6f897119dd9768034c0f5
#
_cell.length_a   1.000
_cell.length_b   1.000
_cell.length_c   1.000
_cell.angle_alpha   90.00
_cell.angle_beta   90.00
_cell.angle_gamma   90.00
#
_symmetry.space_group_name_H-M   'P 1'
#
loop_
_entity.id
_entity.type
_entity.pdbx_description
1 polymer ?
#
loop_
_entity_poly.entity_id
_entity_poly.type
_entity_poly.pdbx_seq_one_letter_code
_entity_poly.pdbx_strand_id
1 'polypeptide(L)'
;MQSLLRFALLFLAASVLRAQSDVGQLVHDFSGSLVFIEGGGGAGSGFVCKWKDAIYVVTNQHVMAGMPTVKITRLEGARVPGGAVQAAVGHDIMRLATSDVANPLIVSDNVESDARIGDDVVVLGNSEGARVIQPLSGRLLGIGPDRIEVSAEFVPGNSGSPIIHVKSGKVIGIATYLTTRHFAELADRRESRVRRFGYRLDSVKQWQPVTWANYQAEKAEADRVEALTKDLMKLIDAMRADSRVQASDFANSAINRPVRDFLQSVEKQKLSAADRARTTQNFLSAIRSATMSDITQARQRLRYDFFRSSVEEQAEIREQMFQLFDRLLKAKQ
;
A
#
# COMPACT_ATOMS: atom_id res chain seq x y z
N MET A 1 7.07 -6.83 51.96
CA MET A 1 6.28 -6.61 50.73
C MET A 1 6.44 -5.20 50.14
N GLN A 2 6.39 -4.13 50.92
CA GLN A 2 6.52 -2.74 50.40
C GLN A 2 7.89 -2.40 49.80
N SER A 3 9.00 -2.98 50.25
CA SER A 3 10.34 -2.74 49.71
C SER A 3 10.55 -3.41 48.35
N LEU A 4 10.01 -4.61 48.13
CA LEU A 4 10.07 -5.29 46.82
C LEU A 4 9.25 -4.56 45.74
N LEU A 5 8.11 -3.97 46.11
CA LEU A 5 7.28 -3.19 45.19
C LEU A 5 7.98 -1.89 44.78
N ARG A 6 8.72 -1.23 45.68
CA ARG A 6 9.50 -0.03 45.39
C ARG A 6 10.70 -0.33 44.45
N PHE A 7 11.37 -1.46 44.65
CA PHE A 7 12.45 -1.90 43.76
C PHE A 7 11.93 -2.24 42.36
N ALA A 8 10.79 -2.94 42.23
CA ALA A 8 10.18 -3.25 40.95
C ALA A 8 9.74 -1.99 40.21
N LEU A 9 9.16 -0.99 40.87
CA LEU A 9 8.79 0.30 40.29
C LEU A 9 10.00 1.12 39.85
N LEU A 10 11.10 1.10 40.61
CA LEU A 10 12.36 1.77 40.23
C LEU A 10 13.02 1.12 39.01
N PHE A 11 13.00 -0.22 38.91
CA PHE A 11 13.51 -0.93 37.73
C PHE A 11 12.65 -0.67 36.48
N LEU A 12 11.32 -0.63 36.63
CA LEU A 12 10.41 -0.29 35.53
C LEU A 12 10.62 1.16 35.04
N ALA A 13 10.74 2.11 35.97
CA ALA A 13 11.00 3.51 35.65
C ALA A 13 12.37 3.70 34.98
N ALA A 14 13.41 3.01 35.42
CA ALA A 14 14.74 3.07 34.82
C ALA A 14 14.78 2.47 33.41
N SER A 15 14.03 1.39 33.14
CA SER A 15 13.94 0.78 31.80
C SER A 15 13.16 1.65 30.82
N VAL A 16 12.10 2.30 31.25
CA VAL A 16 11.32 3.25 30.43
C VAL A 16 12.13 4.49 30.09
N LEU A 17 12.86 5.06 31.07
CA LEU A 17 13.76 6.20 30.86
C LEU A 17 14.89 5.86 29.89
N ARG A 18 15.46 4.67 29.97
CA ARG A 18 16.53 4.21 29.07
C ARG A 18 16.02 4.04 27.64
N ALA A 19 14.85 3.45 27.45
CA ALA A 19 14.24 3.29 26.13
C ALA A 19 13.89 4.63 25.49
N GLN A 20 13.43 5.62 26.26
CA GLN A 20 13.18 6.98 25.76
C GLN A 20 14.46 7.71 25.39
N SER A 21 15.56 7.55 26.14
CA SER A 21 16.85 8.14 25.81
C SER A 21 17.41 7.53 24.51
N ASP A 22 17.26 6.22 24.30
CA ASP A 22 17.74 5.53 23.11
C ASP A 22 16.99 5.99 21.85
N VAL A 23 15.67 6.16 21.92
CA VAL A 23 14.86 6.66 20.79
C VAL A 23 15.19 8.13 20.48
N GLY A 24 15.33 8.97 21.51
CA GLY A 24 15.73 10.38 21.34
C GLY A 24 17.09 10.52 20.65
N GLN A 25 18.04 9.69 21.03
CA GLN A 25 19.36 9.64 20.40
C GLN A 25 19.28 9.20 18.94
N LEU A 26 18.50 8.16 18.62
CA LEU A 26 18.28 7.69 17.24
C LEU A 26 17.65 8.78 16.36
N VAL A 27 16.69 9.55 16.89
CA VAL A 27 16.10 10.68 16.15
C VAL A 27 17.15 11.72 15.85
N HIS A 28 17.96 12.09 16.84
CA HIS A 28 19.04 13.06 16.67
C HIS A 28 20.05 12.58 15.62
N ASP A 29 20.50 11.34 15.71
CA ASP A 29 21.54 10.79 14.85
C ASP A 29 21.06 10.56 13.40
N PHE A 30 19.79 10.24 13.21
CA PHE A 30 19.24 9.80 11.92
C PHE A 30 18.36 10.83 11.21
N SER A 31 17.99 11.93 11.88
CA SER A 31 17.15 12.98 11.26
C SER A 31 17.72 13.52 9.95
N GLY A 32 19.03 13.66 9.87
CA GLY A 32 19.73 14.09 8.67
C GLY A 32 19.68 13.09 7.50
N SER A 33 19.31 11.84 7.75
CA SER A 33 19.15 10.82 6.69
C SER A 33 17.72 10.72 6.16
N LEU A 34 16.77 11.34 6.85
CA LEU A 34 15.36 11.28 6.43
C LEU A 34 15.09 12.29 5.33
N VAL A 35 14.26 11.90 4.38
CA VAL A 35 13.86 12.76 3.27
C VAL A 35 12.34 12.81 3.11
N PHE A 36 11.85 13.97 2.68
CA PHE A 36 10.50 14.17 2.24
C PHE A 36 10.44 14.05 0.72
N ILE A 37 9.46 13.31 0.24
CA ILE A 37 9.23 13.07 -1.18
C ILE A 37 7.88 13.67 -1.52
N GLU A 38 7.89 14.64 -2.43
CA GLU A 38 6.72 15.45 -2.77
C GLU A 38 6.59 15.62 -4.28
N GLY A 39 5.35 15.66 -4.77
CA GLY A 39 5.08 15.94 -6.18
C GLY A 39 3.63 15.71 -6.56
N GLY A 40 3.10 16.50 -7.50
CA GLY A 40 1.76 16.32 -8.04
C GLY A 40 0.61 16.31 -7.01
N GLY A 41 0.81 16.91 -5.84
CA GLY A 41 -0.17 16.89 -4.75
C GLY A 41 -0.04 15.70 -3.80
N GLY A 42 0.90 14.78 -4.05
CA GLY A 42 1.23 13.68 -3.14
C GLY A 42 2.43 14.00 -2.25
N ALA A 43 2.51 13.35 -1.09
CA ALA A 43 3.62 13.41 -0.17
C ALA A 43 3.89 12.03 0.45
N GLY A 44 5.15 11.77 0.77
CA GLY A 44 5.58 10.56 1.46
C GLY A 44 6.96 10.74 2.07
N SER A 45 7.44 9.68 2.66
CA SER A 45 8.73 9.62 3.33
C SER A 45 9.74 8.81 2.52
N GLY A 46 11.00 9.03 2.84
CA GLY A 46 12.11 8.22 2.38
C GLY A 46 13.32 8.42 3.29
N PHE A 47 14.38 7.75 2.97
CA PHE A 47 15.63 7.87 3.72
C PHE A 47 16.84 7.60 2.84
N VAL A 48 17.96 8.26 3.18
CA VAL A 48 19.27 7.98 2.59
C VAL A 48 19.91 6.84 3.37
N CYS A 49 20.30 5.79 2.68
CA CYS A 49 20.96 4.66 3.30
C CYS A 49 22.14 4.14 2.51
N LYS A 50 23.05 3.50 3.22
CA LYS A 50 24.07 2.65 2.64
C LYS A 50 23.49 1.25 2.54
N TRP A 51 23.38 0.74 1.31
CA TRP A 51 22.90 -0.59 1.03
C TRP A 51 23.93 -1.34 0.20
N LYS A 52 24.54 -2.33 0.82
CA LYS A 52 25.76 -2.96 0.28
C LYS A 52 26.84 -1.88 0.05
N ASP A 53 27.33 -1.75 -1.16
CA ASP A 53 28.47 -0.89 -1.49
C ASP A 53 28.07 0.48 -2.05
N ALA A 54 26.77 0.82 -2.08
CA ALA A 54 26.29 2.07 -2.66
C ALA A 54 25.29 2.81 -1.75
N ILE A 55 25.11 4.08 -2.05
CA ILE A 55 24.21 4.97 -1.30
C ILE A 55 22.97 5.23 -2.17
N TYR A 56 21.81 5.09 -1.54
CA TYR A 56 20.53 5.26 -2.17
C TYR A 56 19.59 6.11 -1.33
N VAL A 57 18.71 6.83 -1.99
CA VAL A 57 17.42 7.20 -1.39
C VAL A 57 16.50 6.00 -1.59
N VAL A 58 15.85 5.57 -0.51
CA VAL A 58 14.87 4.48 -0.53
C VAL A 58 13.50 4.99 -0.12
N THR A 59 12.46 4.54 -0.81
CA THR A 59 11.04 4.85 -0.56
C THR A 59 10.16 3.73 -1.10
N ASN A 60 8.83 3.87 -0.98
CA ASN A 60 7.90 2.93 -1.61
C ASN A 60 7.63 3.27 -3.08
N GLN A 61 7.30 2.25 -3.86
CA GLN A 61 6.87 2.41 -5.24
C GLN A 61 5.56 3.21 -5.34
N HIS A 62 4.59 2.94 -4.45
CA HIS A 62 3.31 3.66 -4.45
C HIS A 62 3.46 5.15 -4.13
N VAL A 63 4.44 5.54 -3.31
CA VAL A 63 4.75 6.97 -3.05
C VAL A 63 5.15 7.65 -4.33
N MET A 64 6.09 7.05 -5.07
CA MET A 64 6.62 7.61 -6.32
C MET A 64 5.61 7.55 -7.47
N ALA A 65 4.80 6.48 -7.53
CA ALA A 65 3.84 6.26 -8.62
C ALA A 65 2.78 7.36 -8.72
N GLY A 66 2.37 7.94 -7.60
CA GLY A 66 1.40 9.02 -7.55
C GLY A 66 1.94 10.40 -7.96
N MET A 67 3.23 10.51 -8.31
CA MET A 67 3.91 11.80 -8.50
C MET A 67 4.45 11.95 -9.93
N PRO A 68 3.81 12.73 -10.80
CA PRO A 68 4.31 13.00 -12.15
C PRO A 68 5.68 13.72 -12.14
N THR A 69 5.93 14.52 -11.13
CA THR A 69 7.23 15.13 -10.83
C THR A 69 7.60 14.84 -9.40
N VAL A 70 8.88 14.56 -9.14
CA VAL A 70 9.36 14.20 -7.82
C VAL A 70 10.38 15.21 -7.33
N LYS A 71 10.15 15.74 -6.12
CA LYS A 71 11.08 16.55 -5.37
C LYS A 71 11.46 15.81 -4.09
N ILE A 72 12.76 15.63 -3.85
CA ILE A 72 13.30 14.99 -2.66
C ILE A 72 14.06 16.03 -1.89
N THR A 73 13.68 16.26 -0.63
CA THR A 73 14.31 17.24 0.25
C THR A 73 14.54 16.66 1.63
N ARG A 74 15.59 17.14 2.30
CA ARG A 74 15.81 16.93 3.72
C ARG A 74 14.87 17.78 4.57
N LEU A 75 14.86 17.56 5.88
CA LEU A 75 14.04 18.33 6.82
C LEU A 75 14.30 19.86 6.72
N GLU A 76 15.55 20.26 6.62
CA GLU A 76 15.97 21.65 6.47
C GLU A 76 15.70 22.25 5.08
N GLY A 77 15.13 21.48 4.18
CA GLY A 77 14.76 21.92 2.82
C GLY A 77 15.84 21.73 1.75
N ALA A 78 17.04 21.28 2.13
CA ALA A 78 18.09 20.98 1.17
C ALA A 78 17.64 19.87 0.19
N ARG A 79 17.88 20.09 -1.10
CA ARG A 79 17.53 19.13 -2.15
C ARG A 79 18.49 17.96 -2.16
N VAL A 80 17.97 16.75 -2.19
CA VAL A 80 18.75 15.53 -2.35
C VAL A 80 18.78 15.16 -3.85
N PRO A 81 19.98 15.06 -4.46
CA PRO A 81 20.08 14.67 -5.88
C PRO A 81 19.69 13.21 -6.04
N GLY A 82 18.81 12.93 -7.00
CA GLY A 82 18.44 11.58 -7.44
C GLY A 82 19.09 11.24 -8.77
N GLY A 83 19.63 10.03 -8.86
CA GLY A 83 20.20 9.44 -10.08
C GLY A 83 19.31 8.35 -10.67
N ALA A 84 19.91 7.26 -11.12
CA ALA A 84 19.22 6.12 -11.69
C ALA A 84 18.19 5.55 -10.70
N VAL A 85 16.97 5.31 -11.20
CA VAL A 85 15.83 4.81 -10.42
C VAL A 85 15.67 3.33 -10.69
N GLN A 86 15.45 2.54 -9.65
CA GLN A 86 15.19 1.12 -9.74
C GLN A 86 14.01 0.73 -8.83
N ALA A 87 13.12 -0.12 -9.34
CA ALA A 87 12.00 -0.70 -8.63
C ALA A 87 12.33 -2.14 -8.21
N ALA A 88 12.01 -2.51 -6.99
CA ALA A 88 12.15 -3.90 -6.53
C ALA A 88 11.07 -4.78 -7.16
N VAL A 89 11.45 -5.98 -7.59
CA VAL A 89 10.50 -7.00 -8.06
C VAL A 89 9.92 -7.72 -6.84
N GLY A 90 8.60 -7.85 -6.79
CA GLY A 90 7.88 -8.51 -5.70
C GLY A 90 7.72 -7.68 -4.41
N HIS A 91 8.20 -6.43 -4.40
CA HIS A 91 8.15 -5.57 -3.21
C HIS A 91 7.75 -4.15 -3.59
N ASP A 92 6.99 -3.49 -2.73
CA ASP A 92 6.66 -2.07 -2.88
C ASP A 92 7.84 -1.20 -2.38
N ILE A 93 8.99 -1.34 -3.02
CA ILE A 93 10.22 -0.61 -2.70
C ILE A 93 10.82 -0.02 -3.98
N MET A 94 11.23 1.23 -3.90
CA MET A 94 11.97 1.95 -4.95
C MET A 94 13.25 2.52 -4.37
N ARG A 95 14.33 2.49 -5.14
CA ARG A 95 15.59 3.13 -4.78
C ARG A 95 16.11 4.03 -5.89
N LEU A 96 16.73 5.13 -5.49
CA LEU A 96 17.38 6.08 -6.38
C LEU A 96 18.84 6.18 -5.98
N ALA A 97 19.75 5.98 -6.90
CA ALA A 97 21.17 6.24 -6.65
C ALA A 97 21.34 7.71 -6.27
N THR A 98 22.18 8.01 -5.29
CA THR A 98 22.47 9.38 -4.88
C THR A 98 23.94 9.56 -4.54
N SER A 99 24.45 10.76 -4.77
CA SER A 99 25.76 11.21 -4.32
C SER A 99 25.72 11.83 -2.93
N ASP A 100 24.56 11.95 -2.31
CA ASP A 100 24.37 12.48 -0.97
C ASP A 100 24.82 11.46 0.07
N VAL A 101 25.99 11.69 0.66
CA VAL A 101 26.67 10.76 1.58
C VAL A 101 26.55 11.17 3.04
N ALA A 102 25.80 12.23 3.35
CA ALA A 102 25.68 12.73 4.72
C ALA A 102 24.87 11.74 5.57
N ASN A 103 25.53 11.11 6.54
CA ASN A 103 24.94 10.24 7.56
C ASN A 103 23.98 9.14 7.05
N PRO A 104 24.35 8.29 6.09
CA PRO A 104 23.43 7.28 5.57
C PRO A 104 23.09 6.24 6.63
N LEU A 105 21.82 5.87 6.74
CA LEU A 105 21.36 4.75 7.57
C LEU A 105 21.99 3.43 7.07
N ILE A 106 22.27 2.52 7.97
CA ILE A 106 22.78 1.19 7.62
C ILE A 106 21.58 0.22 7.50
N VAL A 107 21.47 -0.43 6.38
CA VAL A 107 20.47 -1.48 6.15
C VAL A 107 20.94 -2.81 6.73
N SER A 108 20.05 -3.56 7.37
CA SER A 108 20.32 -4.93 7.80
C SER A 108 20.50 -5.84 6.58
N ASP A 109 21.58 -6.59 6.53
CA ASP A 109 21.82 -7.61 5.51
C ASP A 109 21.06 -8.92 5.79
N ASN A 110 20.64 -9.12 7.04
CA ASN A 110 19.87 -10.27 7.49
C ASN A 110 19.07 -9.90 8.74
N VAL A 111 17.77 -9.63 8.53
CA VAL A 111 16.87 -9.22 9.61
C VAL A 111 16.76 -10.28 10.70
N GLU A 112 16.77 -11.56 10.35
CA GLU A 112 16.64 -12.67 11.31
C GLU A 112 17.86 -12.82 12.22
N SER A 113 19.03 -12.33 11.79
CA SER A 113 20.23 -12.29 12.64
C SER A 113 20.29 -11.03 13.51
N ASP A 114 19.79 -9.91 13.03
CA ASP A 114 19.89 -8.61 13.70
C ASP A 114 18.75 -8.35 14.71
N ALA A 115 17.56 -8.92 14.50
CA ALA A 115 16.35 -8.63 15.29
C ALA A 115 15.57 -9.89 15.68
N ARG A 116 14.82 -9.81 16.77
CA ARG A 116 13.94 -10.86 17.28
C ARG A 116 12.52 -10.31 17.47
N ILE A 117 11.52 -11.17 17.34
CA ILE A 117 10.14 -10.83 17.71
C ILE A 117 10.11 -10.38 19.17
N GLY A 118 9.47 -9.23 19.42
CA GLY A 118 9.43 -8.56 20.71
C GLY A 118 10.47 -7.46 20.90
N ASP A 119 11.47 -7.33 20.01
CA ASP A 119 12.44 -6.25 20.08
C ASP A 119 11.80 -4.88 19.80
N ASP A 120 12.38 -3.84 20.36
CA ASP A 120 11.93 -2.47 20.16
C ASP A 120 12.33 -1.97 18.76
N VAL A 121 11.37 -1.33 18.10
CA VAL A 121 11.54 -0.70 16.80
C VAL A 121 11.04 0.73 16.84
N VAL A 122 11.58 1.58 15.97
CA VAL A 122 11.08 2.94 15.74
C VAL A 122 10.89 3.18 14.23
N VAL A 123 9.78 3.80 13.87
CA VAL A 123 9.53 4.31 12.53
C VAL A 123 9.73 5.81 12.55
N LEU A 124 10.60 6.35 11.69
CA LEU A 124 10.90 7.77 11.61
C LEU A 124 10.36 8.31 10.27
N GLY A 125 9.33 9.14 10.31
CA GLY A 125 8.74 9.62 9.08
C GLY A 125 7.88 10.86 9.21
N ASN A 126 7.34 11.26 8.07
CA ASN A 126 6.55 12.48 7.88
C ASN A 126 5.05 12.15 8.00
N SER A 127 4.56 11.96 9.21
CA SER A 127 3.15 11.70 9.46
C SER A 127 2.28 12.78 8.81
N GLU A 128 1.27 12.36 8.05
CA GLU A 128 0.30 13.24 7.39
C GLU A 128 0.89 14.30 6.44
N GLY A 129 2.17 14.16 6.06
CA GLY A 129 2.83 15.13 5.18
C GLY A 129 3.18 16.48 5.85
N ALA A 130 3.12 16.54 7.18
CA ALA A 130 3.32 17.78 7.94
C ALA A 130 4.76 18.35 7.93
N ARG A 131 5.71 17.65 7.28
CA ARG A 131 7.16 17.99 7.26
C ARG A 131 7.77 18.02 8.66
N VAL A 132 7.28 17.17 9.55
CA VAL A 132 7.78 16.98 10.89
C VAL A 132 8.20 15.52 11.05
N ILE A 133 9.41 15.28 11.54
CA ILE A 133 9.85 13.93 11.89
C ILE A 133 9.20 13.54 13.20
N GLN A 134 8.36 12.50 13.12
CA GLN A 134 7.72 11.92 14.29
C GLN A 134 8.27 10.51 14.53
N PRO A 135 8.88 10.26 15.71
CA PRO A 135 9.28 8.92 16.09
C PRO A 135 8.05 8.14 16.58
N LEU A 136 7.74 7.07 15.88
CA LEU A 136 6.66 6.15 16.22
C LEU A 136 7.29 4.88 16.78
N SER A 137 7.34 4.78 18.10
CA SER A 137 7.89 3.62 18.80
C SER A 137 6.92 2.45 18.76
N GLY A 138 7.47 1.24 18.71
CA GLY A 138 6.70 0.00 18.72
C GLY A 138 7.57 -1.21 18.94
N ARG A 139 6.99 -2.40 18.70
CA ARG A 139 7.67 -3.68 18.80
C ARG A 139 7.58 -4.44 17.48
N LEU A 140 8.58 -5.23 17.20
CA LEU A 140 8.56 -6.22 16.14
C LEU A 140 7.61 -7.36 16.53
N LEU A 141 6.48 -7.49 15.84
CA LEU A 141 5.43 -8.47 16.14
C LEU A 141 5.57 -9.75 15.33
N GLY A 142 6.19 -9.68 14.15
CA GLY A 142 6.38 -10.82 13.27
C GLY A 142 7.46 -10.59 12.23
N ILE A 143 8.12 -11.68 11.82
CA ILE A 143 9.10 -11.71 10.74
C ILE A 143 8.63 -12.77 9.75
N GLY A 144 8.31 -12.33 8.53
CA GLY A 144 7.97 -13.19 7.40
C GLY A 144 9.11 -13.22 6.36
N PRO A 145 8.94 -13.95 5.27
CA PRO A 145 9.98 -14.07 4.24
C PRO A 145 10.31 -12.75 3.53
N ASP A 146 9.32 -11.87 3.34
CA ASP A 146 9.41 -10.59 2.63
C ASP A 146 8.97 -9.39 3.47
N ARG A 147 8.33 -9.61 4.62
CA ARG A 147 7.68 -8.58 5.44
C ARG A 147 7.94 -8.76 6.91
N ILE A 148 7.84 -7.65 7.62
CA ILE A 148 7.78 -7.60 9.08
C ILE A 148 6.47 -6.96 9.51
N GLU A 149 5.93 -7.39 10.64
CA GLU A 149 4.79 -6.77 11.31
C GLU A 149 5.28 -6.02 12.54
N VAL A 150 4.80 -4.79 12.73
CA VAL A 150 5.18 -3.95 13.87
C VAL A 150 3.96 -3.34 14.55
N SER A 151 4.11 -2.99 15.83
CA SER A 151 3.06 -2.29 16.58
C SER A 151 3.16 -0.77 16.49
N ALA A 152 4.22 -0.22 15.89
CA ALA A 152 4.39 1.23 15.69
C ALA A 152 3.21 1.80 14.90
N GLU A 153 2.55 2.82 15.44
CA GLU A 153 1.29 3.35 14.91
C GLU A 153 1.49 4.35 13.77
N PHE A 154 2.12 3.90 12.69
CA PHE A 154 2.28 4.73 11.50
C PHE A 154 0.96 4.88 10.71
N VAL A 155 0.81 6.01 10.03
CA VAL A 155 -0.36 6.49 9.30
C VAL A 155 0.02 6.92 7.88
N PRO A 156 -0.93 7.26 7.00
CA PRO A 156 -0.61 7.88 5.70
C PRO A 156 0.40 9.03 5.84
N GLY A 157 1.35 9.11 4.90
CA GLY A 157 2.52 10.00 4.97
C GLY A 157 3.78 9.33 5.53
N ASN A 158 3.65 8.30 6.38
CA ASN A 158 4.78 7.49 6.83
C ASN A 158 5.23 6.43 5.80
N SER A 159 4.49 6.22 4.72
CA SER A 159 4.94 5.34 3.63
C SER A 159 6.32 5.76 3.15
N GLY A 160 7.25 4.79 3.08
CA GLY A 160 8.64 5.03 2.73
C GLY A 160 9.57 5.33 3.93
N SER A 161 9.03 5.40 5.14
CA SER A 161 9.85 5.60 6.36
C SER A 161 10.67 4.36 6.71
N PRO A 162 11.89 4.52 7.22
CA PRO A 162 12.67 3.40 7.74
C PRO A 162 12.01 2.82 9.00
N ILE A 163 12.00 1.50 9.11
CA ILE A 163 11.74 0.78 10.36
C ILE A 163 13.11 0.39 10.92
N ILE A 164 13.47 1.02 12.04
CA ILE A 164 14.79 0.89 12.65
C ILE A 164 14.68 -0.01 13.87
N HIS A 165 15.53 -1.02 13.96
CA HIS A 165 15.70 -1.83 15.15
C HIS A 165 16.53 -1.07 16.18
N VAL A 166 15.93 -0.74 17.33
CA VAL A 166 16.52 0.21 18.31
C VAL A 166 17.88 -0.27 18.79
N LYS A 167 18.02 -1.54 19.12
CA LYS A 167 19.25 -2.11 19.69
C LYS A 167 20.44 -2.10 18.73
N SER A 168 20.23 -2.34 17.43
CA SER A 168 21.32 -2.39 16.44
C SER A 168 21.51 -1.07 15.69
N GLY A 169 20.53 -0.16 15.72
CA GLY A 169 20.52 1.05 14.91
C GLY A 169 20.34 0.80 13.40
N LYS A 170 20.08 -0.46 12.98
CA LYS A 170 19.95 -0.83 11.57
C LYS A 170 18.51 -0.71 11.08
N VAL A 171 18.35 -0.35 9.81
CA VAL A 171 17.06 -0.42 9.13
C VAL A 171 16.75 -1.88 8.80
N ILE A 172 15.68 -2.41 9.38
CA ILE A 172 15.19 -3.78 9.15
C ILE A 172 14.04 -3.86 8.15
N GLY A 173 13.44 -2.72 7.80
CA GLY A 173 12.34 -2.66 6.85
C GLY A 173 11.95 -1.25 6.48
N ILE A 174 10.98 -1.15 5.59
CA ILE A 174 10.38 0.10 5.14
C ILE A 174 8.87 0.06 5.40
N ALA A 175 8.34 1.07 6.09
CA ALA A 175 6.91 1.18 6.37
C ALA A 175 6.13 1.32 5.06
N THR A 176 5.12 0.47 4.85
CA THR A 176 4.48 0.39 3.54
C THR A 176 2.97 0.54 3.63
N TYR A 177 2.27 -0.28 4.39
CA TYR A 177 0.82 -0.28 4.36
C TYR A 177 0.17 -0.78 5.65
N LEU A 178 -1.09 -0.40 5.76
CA LEU A 178 -2.04 -0.87 6.76
C LEU A 178 -2.96 -1.88 6.09
N THR A 179 -3.16 -3.06 6.66
CA THR A 179 -4.30 -3.87 6.26
C THR A 179 -5.48 -3.56 7.18
N THR A 180 -6.45 -2.86 6.66
CA THR A 180 -7.82 -3.01 7.10
C THR A 180 -8.44 -4.12 6.27
N ARG A 181 -8.92 -5.18 6.90
CA ARG A 181 -9.63 -6.25 6.19
C ARG A 181 -10.96 -5.72 5.67
N HIS A 182 -10.96 -5.05 4.51
CA HIS A 182 -12.19 -4.53 3.90
C HIS A 182 -13.19 -5.61 3.49
N PHE A 183 -12.76 -6.88 3.36
CA PHE A 183 -13.65 -7.99 2.99
C PHE A 183 -14.21 -8.79 4.19
N ALA A 184 -13.69 -8.62 5.39
CA ALA A 184 -14.29 -9.21 6.58
C ALA A 184 -15.60 -8.53 7.01
N GLU A 185 -15.88 -7.31 6.54
CA GLU A 185 -17.12 -6.58 6.81
C GLU A 185 -18.37 -7.22 6.18
N LEU A 186 -18.21 -8.12 5.22
CA LEU A 186 -19.33 -8.87 4.64
C LEU A 186 -19.75 -10.07 5.50
N ALA A 187 -18.95 -10.53 6.44
CA ALA A 187 -19.21 -11.73 7.22
C ALA A 187 -19.27 -11.53 8.74
N ASP A 188 -18.50 -10.64 9.34
CA ASP A 188 -18.55 -10.44 10.81
C ASP A 188 -17.94 -9.08 11.24
N ARG A 189 -18.72 -8.28 11.97
CA ARG A 189 -18.35 -6.93 12.46
C ARG A 189 -17.46 -6.95 13.71
N ARG A 190 -16.72 -8.02 13.99
CA ARG A 190 -15.89 -8.11 15.19
C ARG A 190 -14.44 -7.81 14.89
N GLU A 191 -13.98 -6.65 15.41
CA GLU A 191 -12.61 -6.18 15.52
C GLU A 191 -11.83 -6.01 14.20
N SER A 192 -11.96 -4.82 13.61
CA SER A 192 -10.99 -4.33 12.63
C SER A 192 -9.66 -4.00 13.33
N ARG A 193 -8.85 -5.01 13.61
CA ARG A 193 -7.49 -4.81 14.11
C ARG A 193 -6.64 -4.27 12.97
N VAL A 194 -6.21 -3.03 13.08
CA VAL A 194 -5.25 -2.44 12.14
C VAL A 194 -3.91 -3.13 12.33
N ARG A 195 -3.46 -3.87 11.30
CA ARG A 195 -2.13 -4.48 11.27
C ARG A 195 -1.22 -3.62 10.40
N ARG A 196 0.03 -3.45 10.82
CA ARG A 196 1.01 -2.58 10.17
C ARG A 196 2.21 -3.39 9.72
N PHE A 197 2.50 -3.28 8.43
CA PHE A 197 3.55 -4.06 7.80
C PHE A 197 4.59 -3.17 7.12
N GLY A 198 5.82 -3.64 7.14
CA GLY A 198 6.88 -3.12 6.30
C GLY A 198 7.53 -4.21 5.49
N TYR A 199 8.00 -3.88 4.29
CA TYR A 199 8.83 -4.80 3.53
C TYR A 199 10.24 -4.85 4.09
N ARG A 200 10.80 -6.07 4.15
CA ARG A 200 12.21 -6.31 4.47
C ARG A 200 13.07 -5.89 3.27
N LEU A 201 14.13 -5.11 3.55
CA LEU A 201 15.05 -4.70 2.49
C LEU A 201 15.99 -5.84 2.07
N ASP A 202 16.40 -6.70 3.02
CA ASP A 202 17.26 -7.85 2.78
C ASP A 202 16.61 -8.97 1.93
N SER A 203 15.27 -8.97 1.83
CA SER A 203 14.52 -9.93 1.04
C SER A 203 14.48 -9.61 -0.46
N VAL A 204 14.83 -8.39 -0.87
CA VAL A 204 14.83 -7.99 -2.29
C VAL A 204 15.93 -8.71 -3.06
N LYS A 205 15.52 -9.54 -4.03
CA LYS A 205 16.46 -10.34 -4.86
C LYS A 205 16.74 -9.70 -6.21
N GLN A 206 15.79 -8.93 -6.75
CA GLN A 206 15.88 -8.39 -8.11
C GLN A 206 15.41 -6.95 -8.17
N TRP A 207 16.13 -6.15 -8.97
CA TRP A 207 15.83 -4.76 -9.26
C TRP A 207 15.59 -4.55 -10.75
N GLN A 208 14.55 -3.80 -11.08
CA GLN A 208 14.19 -3.42 -12.43
C GLN A 208 14.48 -1.93 -12.63
N PRO A 209 15.26 -1.54 -13.68
CA PRO A 209 15.46 -0.13 -14.02
C PRO A 209 14.13 0.55 -14.34
N VAL A 210 13.96 1.79 -13.87
CA VAL A 210 12.76 2.58 -14.10
C VAL A 210 13.02 3.67 -15.12
N THR A 211 12.26 3.64 -16.22
CA THR A 211 12.10 4.79 -17.11
C THR A 211 10.84 5.54 -16.67
N TRP A 212 10.99 6.77 -16.20
CA TRP A 212 9.92 7.50 -15.52
C TRP A 212 8.65 7.65 -16.37
N ALA A 213 8.77 7.97 -17.66
CA ALA A 213 7.62 8.08 -18.55
C ALA A 213 6.83 6.76 -18.66
N ASN A 214 7.53 5.63 -18.80
CA ASN A 214 6.89 4.31 -18.85
C ASN A 214 6.24 3.95 -17.52
N TYR A 215 6.89 4.29 -16.41
CA TYR A 215 6.38 4.02 -15.07
C TYR A 215 5.06 4.78 -14.82
N GLN A 216 4.99 6.05 -15.21
CA GLN A 216 3.77 6.85 -15.12
C GLN A 216 2.66 6.36 -16.07
N ALA A 217 3.01 5.91 -17.27
CA ALA A 217 2.04 5.33 -18.19
C ALA A 217 1.43 4.03 -17.64
N GLU A 218 2.25 3.17 -17.04
CA GLU A 218 1.76 1.94 -16.39
C GLU A 218 0.94 2.22 -15.13
N LYS A 219 1.29 3.25 -14.36
CA LYS A 219 0.45 3.74 -13.25
C LYS A 219 -0.94 4.15 -13.75
N ALA A 220 -1.01 4.93 -14.82
CA ALA A 220 -2.28 5.36 -15.39
C ALA A 220 -3.13 4.15 -15.87
N GLU A 221 -2.50 3.12 -16.43
CA GLU A 221 -3.20 1.89 -16.81
C GLU A 221 -3.71 1.12 -15.59
N ALA A 222 -2.92 0.99 -14.52
CA ALA A 222 -3.37 0.37 -13.27
C ALA A 222 -4.55 1.13 -12.63
N ASP A 223 -4.49 2.48 -12.63
CA ASP A 223 -5.57 3.33 -12.13
C ASP A 223 -6.86 3.16 -12.93
N ARG A 224 -6.73 3.01 -14.25
CA ARG A 224 -7.87 2.75 -15.13
C ARG A 224 -8.54 1.42 -14.79
N VAL A 225 -7.75 0.38 -14.51
CA VAL A 225 -8.26 -0.94 -14.08
C VAL A 225 -8.95 -0.84 -12.73
N GLU A 226 -8.37 -0.14 -11.77
CA GLU A 226 -8.97 0.09 -10.45
C GLU A 226 -10.28 0.89 -10.54
N ALA A 227 -10.33 1.92 -11.37
CA ALA A 227 -11.52 2.72 -11.58
C ALA A 227 -12.69 1.87 -12.12
N LEU A 228 -12.41 0.93 -13.03
CA LEU A 228 -13.42 0.00 -13.52
C LEU A 228 -13.91 -0.95 -12.42
N THR A 229 -13.05 -1.39 -11.52
CA THR A 229 -13.43 -2.20 -10.36
C THR A 229 -14.34 -1.40 -9.41
N LYS A 230 -14.05 -0.11 -9.19
CA LYS A 230 -14.91 0.79 -8.39
C LYS A 230 -16.29 0.99 -9.03
N ASP A 231 -16.36 1.13 -10.35
CA ASP A 231 -17.64 1.21 -11.05
C ASP A 231 -18.44 -0.10 -10.93
N LEU A 232 -17.78 -1.26 -11.01
CA LEU A 232 -18.41 -2.55 -10.78
C LEU A 232 -18.97 -2.67 -9.34
N MET A 233 -18.21 -2.18 -8.35
CA MET A 233 -18.65 -2.15 -6.95
C MET A 233 -19.92 -1.30 -6.78
N LYS A 234 -19.95 -0.09 -7.36
CA LYS A 234 -21.15 0.78 -7.35
C LYS A 234 -22.36 0.07 -7.92
N LEU A 235 -22.21 -0.68 -9.02
CA LEU A 235 -23.28 -1.44 -9.61
C LEU A 235 -23.83 -2.51 -8.67
N ILE A 236 -22.94 -3.26 -7.98
CA ILE A 236 -23.32 -4.26 -6.99
C ILE A 236 -24.07 -3.64 -5.81
N ASP A 237 -23.56 -2.54 -5.29
CA ASP A 237 -24.18 -1.85 -4.16
C ASP A 237 -25.57 -1.32 -4.52
N ALA A 238 -25.74 -0.77 -5.71
CA ALA A 238 -27.06 -0.35 -6.20
C ALA A 238 -28.03 -1.55 -6.33
N MET A 239 -27.57 -2.69 -6.82
CA MET A 239 -28.39 -3.91 -6.90
C MET A 239 -28.77 -4.46 -5.51
N ARG A 240 -27.87 -4.37 -4.53
CA ARG A 240 -28.15 -4.78 -3.14
C ARG A 240 -29.18 -3.87 -2.48
N ALA A 241 -29.07 -2.56 -2.71
CA ALA A 241 -29.97 -1.55 -2.18
C ALA A 241 -31.30 -1.46 -2.94
N ASP A 242 -31.50 -2.24 -4.01
CA ASP A 242 -32.63 -2.15 -4.94
C ASP A 242 -32.82 -0.72 -5.51
N SER A 243 -31.70 -0.01 -5.69
CA SER A 243 -31.67 1.34 -6.18
C SER A 243 -31.74 1.40 -7.70
N ARG A 244 -32.40 2.45 -8.23
CA ARG A 244 -32.36 2.70 -9.68
C ARG A 244 -30.96 3.14 -10.10
N VAL A 245 -30.47 2.58 -11.19
CA VAL A 245 -29.22 2.97 -11.84
C VAL A 245 -29.48 3.51 -13.22
N GLN A 246 -28.65 4.44 -13.67
CA GLN A 246 -28.58 4.92 -15.05
C GLN A 246 -27.23 4.60 -15.65
N ALA A 247 -27.15 4.46 -16.96
CA ALA A 247 -25.88 4.21 -17.63
C ALA A 247 -24.85 5.34 -17.38
N SER A 248 -25.33 6.58 -17.23
CA SER A 248 -24.51 7.75 -16.89
C SER A 248 -23.83 7.71 -15.52
N ASP A 249 -24.28 6.83 -14.61
CA ASP A 249 -23.67 6.67 -13.28
C ASP A 249 -22.28 6.00 -13.34
N PHE A 250 -21.95 5.41 -14.49
CA PHE A 250 -20.71 4.67 -14.72
C PHE A 250 -19.87 5.35 -15.80
N ALA A 251 -18.64 5.73 -15.43
CA ALA A 251 -17.73 6.39 -16.36
C ALA A 251 -17.19 5.42 -17.43
N ASN A 252 -17.00 4.15 -17.07
CA ASN A 252 -16.36 3.17 -17.96
C ASN A 252 -17.38 2.51 -18.89
N SER A 253 -17.06 2.49 -20.21
CA SER A 253 -17.90 1.89 -21.23
C SER A 253 -18.10 0.39 -21.09
N ALA A 254 -17.20 -0.32 -20.39
CA ALA A 254 -17.35 -1.75 -20.09
C ALA A 254 -18.53 -2.04 -19.15
N ILE A 255 -19.00 -1.05 -18.38
CA ILE A 255 -20.20 -1.14 -17.53
C ILE A 255 -21.33 -0.29 -18.09
N ASN A 256 -21.09 0.95 -18.45
CA ASN A 256 -22.07 1.89 -18.97
C ASN A 256 -22.89 1.29 -20.15
N ARG A 257 -22.18 0.68 -21.12
CA ARG A 257 -22.84 0.14 -22.32
C ARG A 257 -23.75 -1.05 -22.00
N PRO A 258 -23.29 -2.11 -21.30
CA PRO A 258 -24.19 -3.21 -20.87
C PRO A 258 -25.35 -2.75 -20.01
N VAL A 259 -25.16 -1.78 -19.10
CA VAL A 259 -26.25 -1.23 -18.28
C VAL A 259 -27.29 -0.55 -19.14
N ARG A 260 -26.90 0.30 -20.08
CA ARG A 260 -27.80 0.97 -21.00
C ARG A 260 -28.61 -0.05 -21.85
N ASP A 261 -27.93 -1.04 -22.41
CA ASP A 261 -28.55 -2.05 -23.27
C ASP A 261 -29.56 -2.90 -22.48
N PHE A 262 -29.23 -3.24 -21.24
CA PHE A 262 -30.12 -3.93 -20.30
C PHE A 262 -31.38 -3.10 -19.97
N LEU A 263 -31.21 -1.83 -19.56
CA LEU A 263 -32.33 -0.94 -19.22
C LEU A 263 -33.26 -0.76 -20.42
N GLN A 264 -32.71 -0.53 -21.62
CA GLN A 264 -33.53 -0.40 -22.84
C GLN A 264 -34.30 -1.68 -23.16
N SER A 265 -33.71 -2.85 -22.90
CA SER A 265 -34.37 -4.14 -23.13
C SER A 265 -35.55 -4.38 -22.17
N VAL A 266 -35.38 -3.96 -20.90
CA VAL A 266 -36.40 -4.13 -19.86
C VAL A 266 -37.54 -3.11 -20.02
N GLU A 267 -37.24 -1.86 -20.41
CA GLU A 267 -38.26 -0.80 -20.57
C GLU A 267 -39.14 -1.01 -21.81
N LYS A 268 -38.59 -1.51 -22.90
CA LYS A 268 -39.30 -1.64 -24.19
C LYS A 268 -40.20 -2.86 -24.32
N GLN A 269 -40.09 -3.84 -23.44
CA GLN A 269 -40.79 -5.14 -23.57
C GLN A 269 -41.47 -5.53 -22.26
N LYS A 270 -42.74 -5.97 -22.36
CA LYS A 270 -43.39 -6.72 -21.28
C LYS A 270 -42.81 -8.15 -21.27
N LEU A 271 -41.62 -8.27 -20.65
CA LEU A 271 -40.90 -9.55 -20.62
C LEU A 271 -41.61 -10.55 -19.72
N SER A 272 -41.73 -11.80 -20.21
CA SER A 272 -42.07 -12.94 -19.37
C SER A 272 -41.02 -13.15 -18.28
N ALA A 273 -41.32 -13.88 -17.20
CA ALA A 273 -40.35 -14.19 -16.15
C ALA A 273 -39.11 -14.89 -16.72
N ALA A 274 -39.30 -15.83 -17.66
CA ALA A 274 -38.20 -16.55 -18.30
C ALA A 274 -37.32 -15.63 -19.17
N ASP A 275 -37.93 -14.70 -19.94
CA ASP A 275 -37.17 -13.74 -20.75
C ASP A 275 -36.44 -12.73 -19.91
N ARG A 276 -36.99 -12.29 -18.77
CA ARG A 276 -36.35 -11.43 -17.83
C ARG A 276 -35.12 -12.09 -17.22
N ALA A 277 -35.25 -13.35 -16.79
CA ALA A 277 -34.12 -14.12 -16.26
C ALA A 277 -33.00 -14.27 -17.30
N ARG A 278 -33.32 -14.58 -18.55
CA ARG A 278 -32.37 -14.68 -19.65
C ARG A 278 -31.68 -13.34 -19.95
N THR A 279 -32.42 -12.23 -19.99
CA THR A 279 -31.86 -10.88 -20.22
C THR A 279 -30.91 -10.49 -19.11
N THR A 280 -31.24 -10.80 -17.85
CA THR A 280 -30.35 -10.57 -16.70
C THR A 280 -29.09 -11.40 -16.79
N GLN A 281 -29.18 -12.68 -17.16
CA GLN A 281 -28.01 -13.54 -17.34
C GLN A 281 -27.09 -13.04 -18.46
N ASN A 282 -27.65 -12.60 -19.58
CA ASN A 282 -26.88 -12.02 -20.69
C ASN A 282 -26.16 -10.72 -20.27
N PHE A 283 -26.84 -9.86 -19.52
CA PHE A 283 -26.25 -8.65 -18.96
C PHE A 283 -25.02 -8.94 -18.09
N LEU A 284 -25.14 -9.90 -17.17
CA LEU A 284 -24.02 -10.27 -16.30
C LEU A 284 -22.86 -10.88 -17.07
N SER A 285 -23.17 -11.77 -18.04
CA SER A 285 -22.15 -12.36 -18.91
C SER A 285 -21.39 -11.29 -19.70
N ALA A 286 -22.10 -10.28 -20.20
CA ALA A 286 -21.50 -9.17 -20.93
C ALA A 286 -20.55 -8.33 -20.04
N ILE A 287 -20.99 -7.96 -18.82
CA ILE A 287 -20.14 -7.22 -17.86
C ILE A 287 -18.93 -8.06 -17.47
N ARG A 288 -19.12 -9.33 -17.11
CA ARG A 288 -18.02 -10.22 -16.73
C ARG A 288 -17.00 -10.34 -17.86
N SER A 289 -17.44 -10.61 -19.08
CA SER A 289 -16.58 -10.72 -20.25
C SER A 289 -15.79 -9.42 -20.49
N ALA A 290 -16.47 -8.28 -20.50
CA ALA A 290 -15.83 -6.99 -20.73
C ALA A 290 -14.78 -6.64 -19.65
N THR A 291 -15.15 -6.83 -18.38
CA THR A 291 -14.26 -6.43 -17.25
C THR A 291 -13.09 -7.41 -17.07
N MET A 292 -13.25 -8.71 -17.35
CA MET A 292 -12.15 -9.67 -17.29
C MET A 292 -11.24 -9.58 -18.53
N SER A 293 -11.78 -9.25 -19.70
CA SER A 293 -10.98 -8.92 -20.89
C SER A 293 -10.07 -7.71 -20.65
N ASP A 294 -10.54 -6.71 -19.91
CA ASP A 294 -9.79 -5.55 -19.49
C ASP A 294 -8.56 -5.92 -18.65
N ILE A 295 -8.72 -6.80 -17.66
CA ILE A 295 -7.60 -7.36 -16.89
C ILE A 295 -6.56 -8.02 -17.80
N THR A 296 -7.01 -8.86 -18.72
CA THR A 296 -6.12 -9.59 -19.64
C THR A 296 -5.30 -8.63 -20.51
N GLN A 297 -5.93 -7.58 -21.02
CA GLN A 297 -5.25 -6.56 -21.81
C GLN A 297 -4.25 -5.74 -20.98
N ALA A 298 -4.62 -5.36 -19.75
CA ALA A 298 -3.72 -4.64 -18.85
C ALA A 298 -2.47 -5.46 -18.53
N ARG A 299 -2.62 -6.75 -18.21
CA ARG A 299 -1.49 -7.68 -17.96
C ARG A 299 -0.46 -7.68 -19.09
N GLN A 300 -0.88 -7.61 -20.34
CA GLN A 300 0.01 -7.61 -21.49
C GLN A 300 0.79 -6.32 -21.66
N ARG A 301 0.28 -5.19 -21.16
CA ARG A 301 0.88 -3.86 -21.29
C ARG A 301 1.84 -3.51 -20.16
N LEU A 302 1.66 -4.10 -18.98
CA LEU A 302 2.43 -3.79 -17.78
C LEU A 302 3.74 -4.58 -17.74
N ARG A 303 4.85 -3.90 -17.50
CA ARG A 303 6.20 -4.45 -17.38
C ARG A 303 6.70 -4.42 -15.94
N TYR A 304 6.29 -3.40 -15.16
CA TYR A 304 6.67 -3.28 -13.76
C TYR A 304 5.82 -4.20 -12.90
N ASP A 305 6.51 -5.01 -12.09
CA ASP A 305 5.89 -6.03 -11.26
C ASP A 305 4.88 -5.45 -10.26
N PHE A 306 5.18 -4.28 -9.71
CA PHE A 306 4.30 -3.55 -8.81
C PHE A 306 2.91 -3.31 -9.41
N PHE A 307 2.83 -2.81 -10.65
CA PHE A 307 1.54 -2.56 -11.32
C PHE A 307 0.86 -3.86 -11.77
N ARG A 308 1.62 -4.87 -12.16
CA ARG A 308 1.06 -6.20 -12.45
C ARG A 308 0.39 -6.80 -11.22
N SER A 309 1.06 -6.76 -10.07
CA SER A 309 0.51 -7.24 -8.80
C SER A 309 -0.77 -6.50 -8.42
N SER A 310 -0.82 -5.17 -8.61
CA SER A 310 -2.04 -4.38 -8.40
C SER A 310 -3.18 -4.83 -9.32
N VAL A 311 -2.91 -5.10 -10.60
CA VAL A 311 -3.93 -5.58 -11.55
C VAL A 311 -4.39 -7.01 -11.21
N GLU A 312 -3.50 -7.87 -10.70
CA GLU A 312 -3.90 -9.20 -10.20
C GLU A 312 -4.86 -9.10 -9.01
N GLU A 313 -4.58 -8.22 -8.07
CA GLU A 313 -5.48 -7.95 -6.96
C GLU A 313 -6.85 -7.48 -7.44
N GLN A 314 -6.91 -6.59 -8.46
CA GLN A 314 -8.18 -6.18 -9.06
C GLN A 314 -8.92 -7.35 -9.74
N ALA A 315 -8.20 -8.29 -10.33
CA ALA A 315 -8.81 -9.48 -10.92
C ALA A 315 -9.47 -10.38 -9.87
N GLU A 316 -8.80 -10.61 -8.74
CA GLU A 316 -9.35 -11.37 -7.61
C GLU A 316 -10.58 -10.69 -7.00
N ILE A 317 -10.53 -9.36 -6.83
CA ILE A 317 -11.66 -8.56 -6.35
C ILE A 317 -12.85 -8.71 -7.30
N ARG A 318 -12.67 -8.57 -8.62
CA ARG A 318 -13.74 -8.71 -9.60
C ARG A 318 -14.34 -10.10 -9.60
N GLU A 319 -13.54 -11.15 -9.47
CA GLU A 319 -14.06 -12.51 -9.38
C GLU A 319 -14.94 -12.73 -8.14
N GLN A 320 -14.53 -12.23 -6.98
CA GLN A 320 -15.35 -12.26 -5.76
C GLN A 320 -16.66 -11.46 -5.92
N MET A 321 -16.60 -10.32 -6.61
CA MET A 321 -17.79 -9.54 -6.95
C MET A 321 -18.77 -10.32 -7.82
N PHE A 322 -18.30 -11.03 -8.84
CA PHE A 322 -19.18 -11.85 -9.68
C PHE A 322 -19.82 -13.01 -8.92
N GLN A 323 -19.09 -13.63 -7.99
CA GLN A 323 -19.67 -14.63 -7.08
C GLN A 323 -20.78 -14.02 -6.19
N LEU A 324 -20.61 -12.77 -5.76
CA LEU A 324 -21.66 -12.06 -5.02
C LEU A 324 -22.86 -11.75 -5.91
N PHE A 325 -22.65 -11.29 -7.14
CA PHE A 325 -23.71 -11.08 -8.12
C PHE A 325 -24.56 -12.33 -8.33
N ASP A 326 -23.92 -13.47 -8.58
CA ASP A 326 -24.62 -14.73 -8.79
C ASP A 326 -25.50 -15.13 -7.58
N ARG A 327 -25.02 -14.86 -6.36
CA ARG A 327 -25.80 -15.10 -5.13
C ARG A 327 -27.00 -14.15 -5.00
N LEU A 328 -26.81 -12.87 -5.28
CA LEU A 328 -27.89 -11.86 -5.20
C LEU A 328 -29.01 -12.15 -6.21
N LEU A 329 -28.68 -12.62 -7.40
CA LEU A 329 -29.67 -12.98 -8.41
C LEU A 329 -30.46 -14.23 -8.03
N LYS A 330 -29.79 -15.27 -7.50
CA LYS A 330 -30.48 -16.49 -7.02
C LYS A 330 -31.44 -16.18 -5.86
N ALA A 331 -31.11 -15.23 -5.01
CA ALA A 331 -31.96 -14.83 -3.89
C ALA A 331 -33.19 -14.00 -4.30
N LYS A 332 -33.21 -13.41 -5.52
CA LYS A 332 -34.34 -12.64 -6.08
C LYS A 332 -35.24 -13.46 -7.04
N GLN A 333 -34.89 -14.70 -7.34
CA GLN A 333 -35.70 -15.68 -8.06
C GLN A 333 -36.57 -16.51 -7.11
#